data_1ef47c54056a6438494a38721e7ec7ed
#
_entry.id   1ef47c54056a6438494a38721e7ec7ed
#
_cell.length_a   1.000
_cell.length_b   1.000
_cell.length_c   1.000
_cell.angle_alpha   90.00
_cell.angle_beta   90.00
_cell.angle_gamma   90.00
#
_symmetry.space_group_name_H-M   'P 1'
#
loop_
_entity.id
_entity.type
_entity.pdbx_description
1 polymer ?
#
loop_
_entity_poly.entity_id
_entity_poly.type
_entity_poly.pdbx_seq_one_letter_code
_entity_poly.pdbx_strand_id
1 'polypeptide(L)'
;MKYLRSLMQQFVTACKNQAKLIQQFTLSLLYLLIIHIVALLFFFLFRLVLFTSIDYQFPPDIQNNFLMQATAFIKGLWFDNVIACYILLLPLVILWITALCNYHSKWVFRFISIFFILFYSLSFIISAANIPYFSYFFKTINSSIYNWFGYGATTAGMVLGETSFYFPIFLGLISILLLSGSVLRLSSYFYHLINSKSTSISPINRLCIFATG
;
A
#
# COMPACT_ATOMS: atom_id res chain seq x y z
N MET A 1 11.22 -50.39 20.49
CA MET A 1 10.28 -50.04 19.39
C MET A 1 9.33 -48.90 19.73
N LYS A 2 8.70 -48.83 20.92
CA LYS A 2 7.78 -47.71 21.29
C LYS A 2 8.46 -46.31 21.31
N TYR A 3 9.69 -46.22 21.83
CA TYR A 3 10.45 -44.98 21.93
C TYR A 3 10.83 -44.39 20.56
N LEU A 4 11.27 -45.20 19.62
CA LEU A 4 11.58 -44.79 18.24
C LEU A 4 10.30 -44.28 17.49
N ARG A 5 9.15 -44.92 17.73
CA ARG A 5 7.87 -44.47 17.16
C ARG A 5 7.44 -43.10 17.70
N SER A 6 7.64 -42.86 19.00
CA SER A 6 7.31 -41.56 19.61
C SER A 6 8.22 -40.44 19.08
N LEU A 7 9.52 -40.69 18.93
CA LEU A 7 10.46 -39.74 18.34
C LEU A 7 10.12 -39.40 16.87
N MET A 8 9.82 -40.43 16.06
CA MET A 8 9.37 -40.19 14.68
C MET A 8 8.06 -39.38 14.60
N GLN A 9 7.09 -39.66 15.47
CA GLN A 9 5.86 -38.87 15.53
C GLN A 9 6.11 -37.43 15.95
N GLN A 10 7.00 -37.17 16.90
CA GLN A 10 7.38 -35.83 17.30
C GLN A 10 8.09 -35.10 16.17
N PHE A 11 8.97 -35.74 15.44
CA PHE A 11 9.66 -35.15 14.30
C PHE A 11 8.71 -34.81 13.16
N VAL A 12 7.79 -35.72 12.79
CA VAL A 12 6.78 -35.48 11.75
C VAL A 12 5.82 -34.33 12.13
N THR A 13 5.43 -34.26 13.41
CA THR A 13 4.60 -33.14 13.88
C THR A 13 5.34 -31.81 13.87
N ALA A 14 6.62 -31.78 14.22
CA ALA A 14 7.45 -30.59 14.15
C ALA A 14 7.58 -30.08 12.70
N CYS A 15 7.89 -30.96 11.74
CA CYS A 15 7.97 -30.61 10.33
C CYS A 15 6.63 -30.07 9.76
N LYS A 16 5.51 -30.72 10.11
CA LYS A 16 4.18 -30.24 9.71
C LYS A 16 3.87 -28.83 10.27
N ASN A 17 4.26 -28.60 11.51
CA ASN A 17 4.04 -27.33 12.17
C ASN A 17 4.91 -26.22 11.56
N GLN A 18 6.16 -26.52 11.21
CA GLN A 18 7.06 -25.60 10.52
C GLN A 18 6.50 -25.20 9.14
N ALA A 19 6.06 -26.17 8.34
CA ALA A 19 5.48 -25.91 7.03
C ALA A 19 4.22 -25.00 7.12
N LYS A 20 3.36 -25.21 8.10
CA LYS A 20 2.17 -24.37 8.32
C LYS A 20 2.54 -22.94 8.71
N LEU A 21 3.56 -22.75 9.53
CA LEU A 21 4.03 -21.45 9.98
C LEU A 21 4.59 -20.62 8.81
N ILE A 22 5.44 -21.26 7.99
CA ILE A 22 5.96 -20.65 6.76
C ILE A 22 4.78 -20.26 5.84
N GLN A 23 3.79 -21.11 5.69
CA GLN A 23 2.62 -20.84 4.86
C GLN A 23 1.81 -19.64 5.37
N GLN A 24 1.61 -19.49 6.69
CA GLN A 24 0.94 -18.32 7.27
C GLN A 24 1.69 -17.02 6.99
N PHE A 25 3.02 -17.06 7.16
CA PHE A 25 3.87 -15.91 6.89
C PHE A 25 3.84 -15.53 5.41
N THR A 26 3.98 -16.50 4.50
CA THR A 26 3.89 -16.28 3.05
C THR A 26 2.54 -15.68 2.65
N LEU A 27 1.43 -16.15 3.22
CA LEU A 27 0.11 -15.58 2.97
C LEU A 27 -0.01 -14.13 3.46
N SER A 28 0.59 -13.81 4.61
CA SER A 28 0.63 -12.44 5.12
C SER A 28 1.44 -11.51 4.20
N LEU A 29 2.59 -11.97 3.71
CA LEU A 29 3.38 -11.22 2.73
C LEU A 29 2.64 -11.06 1.39
N LEU A 30 1.98 -12.10 0.91
CA LEU A 30 1.19 -12.04 -0.32
C LEU A 30 0.05 -11.02 -0.21
N TYR A 31 -0.64 -10.97 0.94
CA TYR A 31 -1.65 -9.96 1.22
C TYR A 31 -1.10 -8.54 1.09
N LEU A 32 0.05 -8.26 1.72
CA LEU A 32 0.72 -6.96 1.64
C LEU A 32 1.15 -6.63 0.21
N LEU A 33 1.73 -7.60 -0.49
CA LEU A 33 2.18 -7.44 -1.87
C LEU A 33 1.03 -7.08 -2.82
N ILE A 34 -0.11 -7.75 -2.70
CA ILE A 34 -1.28 -7.45 -3.54
C ILE A 34 -1.77 -6.03 -3.29
N ILE A 35 -1.89 -5.59 -2.02
CA ILE A 35 -2.29 -4.21 -1.71
C ILE A 35 -1.27 -3.21 -2.27
N HIS A 36 0.02 -3.50 -2.14
CA HIS A 36 1.08 -2.66 -2.68
C HIS A 36 0.96 -2.49 -4.20
N ILE A 37 0.78 -3.59 -4.93
CA ILE A 37 0.62 -3.55 -6.40
C ILE A 37 -0.65 -2.75 -6.78
N VAL A 38 -1.77 -2.97 -6.09
CA VAL A 38 -3.01 -2.21 -6.35
C VAL A 38 -2.79 -0.71 -6.11
N ALA A 39 -2.11 -0.33 -5.02
CA ALA A 39 -1.80 1.07 -4.74
C ALA A 39 -0.88 1.69 -5.81
N LEU A 40 0.15 0.96 -6.26
CA LEU A 40 1.05 1.42 -7.32
C LEU A 40 0.32 1.61 -8.66
N LEU A 41 -0.67 0.77 -8.97
CA LEU A 41 -1.51 0.97 -10.17
C LEU A 41 -2.28 2.30 -10.12
N PHE A 42 -2.81 2.68 -8.94
CA PHE A 42 -3.47 3.98 -8.79
C PHE A 42 -2.47 5.14 -8.88
N PHE A 43 -1.30 5.05 -8.27
CA PHE A 43 -0.25 6.07 -8.41
C PHE A 43 0.19 6.22 -9.88
N PHE A 44 0.32 5.11 -10.58
CA PHE A 44 0.60 5.12 -12.02
C PHE A 44 -0.48 5.88 -12.80
N LEU A 45 -1.77 5.65 -12.51
CA LEU A 45 -2.87 6.38 -13.15
C LEU A 45 -2.83 7.88 -12.86
N PHE A 46 -2.61 8.29 -11.60
CA PHE A 46 -2.47 9.71 -11.26
C PHE A 46 -1.31 10.37 -12.02
N ARG A 47 -0.18 9.67 -12.12
CA ARG A 47 0.98 10.17 -12.84
C ARG A 47 0.75 10.24 -14.34
N LEU A 48 0.05 9.27 -14.91
CA LEU A 48 -0.35 9.29 -16.32
C LEU A 48 -1.24 10.51 -16.61
N VAL A 49 -2.25 10.74 -15.77
CA VAL A 49 -3.16 11.89 -15.90
C VAL A 49 -2.40 13.21 -15.73
N LEU A 50 -1.50 13.30 -14.75
CA LEU A 50 -0.64 14.48 -14.57
C LEU A 50 0.16 14.73 -15.86
N PHE A 51 0.83 13.73 -16.38
CA PHE A 51 1.68 13.83 -17.55
C PHE A 51 0.87 14.30 -18.79
N THR A 52 -0.27 13.67 -19.07
CA THR A 52 -1.11 14.04 -20.21
C THR A 52 -1.75 15.41 -20.07
N SER A 53 -1.98 15.88 -18.82
CA SER A 53 -2.56 17.21 -18.55
C SER A 53 -1.59 18.35 -18.79
N ILE A 54 -0.28 18.10 -18.77
CA ILE A 54 0.76 19.15 -18.87
C ILE A 54 1.60 19.05 -20.14
N ASP A 55 1.47 17.96 -20.92
CA ASP A 55 2.30 17.71 -22.10
C ASP A 55 2.28 18.86 -23.11
N TYR A 56 1.11 19.49 -23.33
CA TYR A 56 0.97 20.63 -24.24
C TYR A 56 1.67 21.92 -23.79
N GLN A 57 2.10 21.98 -22.51
CA GLN A 57 2.78 23.14 -21.92
C GLN A 57 4.30 23.05 -22.03
N PHE A 58 4.83 21.90 -22.42
CA PHE A 58 6.27 21.73 -22.55
C PHE A 58 6.82 22.39 -23.82
N PRO A 59 8.06 22.91 -23.77
CA PRO A 59 8.76 23.36 -24.96
C PRO A 59 8.90 22.22 -25.99
N PRO A 60 8.93 22.53 -27.31
CA PRO A 60 9.02 21.52 -28.37
C PRO A 60 10.22 20.57 -28.23
N ASP A 61 11.33 21.04 -27.67
CA ASP A 61 12.54 20.24 -27.44
C ASP A 61 12.30 19.13 -26.41
N ILE A 62 11.42 19.36 -25.44
CA ILE A 62 11.03 18.37 -24.43
C ILE A 62 9.92 17.46 -24.96
N GLN A 63 8.93 18.03 -25.67
CA GLN A 63 7.84 17.24 -26.25
C GLN A 63 8.35 16.19 -27.24
N ASN A 64 9.37 16.51 -28.03
CA ASN A 64 9.94 15.60 -29.00
C ASN A 64 10.99 14.63 -28.43
N ASN A 65 11.33 14.76 -27.15
CA ASN A 65 12.36 13.92 -26.50
C ASN A 65 11.70 12.84 -25.61
N PHE A 66 11.29 11.75 -26.25
CA PHE A 66 10.66 10.60 -25.57
C PHE A 66 11.53 10.03 -24.43
N LEU A 67 12.85 9.99 -24.59
CA LEU A 67 13.74 9.43 -23.57
C LEU A 67 13.73 10.29 -22.29
N MET A 68 13.70 11.60 -22.44
CA MET A 68 13.63 12.54 -21.31
C MET A 68 12.31 12.43 -20.58
N GLN A 69 11.20 12.38 -21.31
CA GLN A 69 9.85 12.20 -20.76
C GLN A 69 9.72 10.86 -20.02
N ALA A 70 10.15 9.76 -20.65
CA ALA A 70 10.11 8.43 -20.02
C ALA A 70 10.97 8.38 -18.74
N THR A 71 12.15 9.01 -18.75
CA THR A 71 13.02 9.08 -17.57
C THR A 71 12.36 9.85 -16.43
N ALA A 72 11.72 10.97 -16.73
CA ALA A 72 10.99 11.78 -15.74
C ALA A 72 9.80 10.99 -15.15
N PHE A 73 9.05 10.28 -16.00
CA PHE A 73 7.93 9.43 -15.60
C PHE A 73 8.37 8.28 -14.68
N ILE A 74 9.43 7.56 -15.05
CA ILE A 74 9.99 6.45 -14.25
C ILE A 74 10.51 6.95 -12.90
N LYS A 75 11.23 8.08 -12.88
CA LYS A 75 11.69 8.69 -11.61
C LYS A 75 10.50 9.05 -10.71
N GLY A 76 9.42 9.55 -11.29
CA GLY A 76 8.22 9.85 -10.56
C GLY A 76 7.58 8.59 -9.95
N LEU A 77 7.45 7.51 -10.70
CA LEU A 77 6.96 6.22 -10.18
C LEU A 77 7.85 5.67 -9.06
N TRP A 78 9.16 5.91 -9.15
CA TRP A 78 10.08 5.54 -8.07
C TRP A 78 9.71 6.23 -6.75
N PHE A 79 9.43 7.54 -6.77
CA PHE A 79 9.01 8.27 -5.58
C PHE A 79 7.67 7.77 -5.03
N ASP A 80 6.70 7.47 -5.89
CA ASP A 80 5.42 6.91 -5.50
C ASP A 80 5.58 5.53 -4.83
N ASN A 81 6.48 4.70 -5.36
CA ASN A 81 6.85 3.42 -4.76
C ASN A 81 7.48 3.60 -3.36
N VAL A 82 8.34 4.59 -3.17
CA VAL A 82 8.93 4.90 -1.85
C VAL A 82 7.85 5.24 -0.84
N ILE A 83 6.87 6.08 -1.20
CA ILE A 83 5.73 6.42 -0.33
C ILE A 83 4.93 5.15 0.02
N ALA A 84 4.62 4.33 -0.98
CA ALA A 84 3.90 3.07 -0.77
C ALA A 84 4.66 2.10 0.15
N CYS A 85 5.99 2.01 0.04
CA CYS A 85 6.83 1.21 0.93
C CYS A 85 6.80 1.72 2.38
N TYR A 86 6.84 3.04 2.61
CA TYR A 86 6.70 3.60 3.95
C TYR A 86 5.34 3.25 4.60
N ILE A 87 4.25 3.35 3.82
CA ILE A 87 2.92 2.97 4.30
C ILE A 87 2.88 1.47 4.63
N LEU A 88 3.58 0.64 3.89
CA LEU A 88 3.59 -0.81 4.04
C LEU A 88 4.38 -1.29 5.25
N LEU A 89 5.36 -0.51 5.70
CA LEU A 89 6.32 -0.90 6.74
C LEU A 89 5.64 -1.23 8.08
N LEU A 90 4.72 -0.40 8.55
CA LEU A 90 4.02 -0.62 9.83
C LEU A 90 3.12 -1.87 9.78
N PRO A 91 2.24 -2.09 8.77
CA PRO A 91 1.51 -3.33 8.61
C PRO A 91 2.40 -4.58 8.53
N LEU A 92 3.55 -4.50 7.86
CA LEU A 92 4.52 -5.58 7.79
C LEU A 92 5.00 -5.99 9.18
N VAL A 93 5.44 -5.03 9.99
CA VAL A 93 5.91 -5.28 11.36
C VAL A 93 4.80 -5.89 12.23
N ILE A 94 3.57 -5.35 12.14
CA ILE A 94 2.43 -5.87 12.90
C ILE A 94 2.13 -7.32 12.50
N LEU A 95 2.07 -7.65 11.20
CA LEU A 95 1.79 -9.00 10.74
C LEU A 95 2.92 -9.96 11.11
N TRP A 96 4.16 -9.50 11.10
CA TRP A 96 5.29 -10.30 11.54
C TRP A 96 5.21 -10.64 13.03
N ILE A 97 4.95 -9.64 13.90
CA ILE A 97 4.78 -9.84 15.34
C ILE A 97 3.60 -10.79 15.62
N THR A 98 2.46 -10.59 14.95
CA THR A 98 1.26 -11.43 15.15
C THR A 98 1.50 -12.87 14.68
N ALA A 99 2.29 -13.08 13.64
CA ALA A 99 2.69 -14.41 13.19
C ALA A 99 3.59 -15.12 14.24
N LEU A 100 4.54 -14.38 14.84
CA LEU A 100 5.38 -14.90 15.92
C LEU A 100 4.55 -15.25 17.17
N CYS A 101 3.64 -14.36 17.57
CA CYS A 101 2.80 -14.55 18.78
C CYS A 101 1.64 -15.53 18.57
N ASN A 102 1.42 -16.05 17.37
CA ASN A 102 0.22 -16.85 17.00
C ASN A 102 -1.11 -16.16 17.29
N TYR A 103 -1.11 -14.84 17.24
CA TYR A 103 -2.28 -14.03 17.54
C TYR A 103 -2.97 -13.58 16.25
N HIS A 104 -3.90 -14.41 15.74
CA HIS A 104 -4.65 -14.12 14.54
C HIS A 104 -6.05 -13.57 14.88
N SER A 105 -6.11 -12.28 15.20
CA SER A 105 -7.36 -11.61 15.56
C SER A 105 -7.94 -10.84 14.36
N LYS A 106 -9.28 -10.85 14.24
CA LYS A 106 -10.01 -9.98 13.30
C LYS A 106 -9.71 -8.50 13.51
N TRP A 107 -9.43 -8.11 14.76
CA TRP A 107 -9.11 -6.73 15.11
C TRP A 107 -7.79 -6.25 14.49
N VAL A 108 -6.78 -7.13 14.43
CA VAL A 108 -5.50 -6.81 13.79
C VAL A 108 -5.70 -6.53 12.29
N PHE A 109 -6.42 -7.40 11.60
CA PHE A 109 -6.71 -7.21 10.18
C PHE A 109 -7.58 -5.97 9.92
N ARG A 110 -8.55 -5.69 10.81
CA ARG A 110 -9.36 -4.46 10.76
C ARG A 110 -8.50 -3.20 10.95
N PHE A 111 -7.61 -3.21 11.94
CA PHE A 111 -6.68 -2.11 12.18
C PHE A 111 -5.79 -1.84 10.96
N ILE A 112 -5.18 -2.89 10.41
CA ILE A 112 -4.34 -2.80 9.20
C ILE A 112 -5.16 -2.25 8.01
N SER A 113 -6.40 -2.69 7.85
CA SER A 113 -7.27 -2.20 6.78
C SER A 113 -7.58 -0.71 6.93
N ILE A 114 -7.94 -0.27 8.14
CA ILE A 114 -8.19 1.15 8.44
C ILE A 114 -6.93 1.97 8.18
N PHE A 115 -5.77 1.47 8.62
CA PHE A 115 -4.49 2.12 8.39
C PHE A 115 -4.20 2.29 6.89
N PHE A 116 -4.35 1.25 6.08
CA PHE A 116 -4.16 1.33 4.64
C PHE A 116 -5.14 2.32 3.99
N ILE A 117 -6.43 2.23 4.33
CA ILE A 117 -7.44 3.12 3.77
C ILE A 117 -7.10 4.56 4.10
N LEU A 118 -6.73 4.87 5.34
CA LEU A 118 -6.42 6.23 5.77
C LEU A 118 -5.19 6.80 5.04
N PHE A 119 -4.07 6.08 5.04
CA PHE A 119 -2.81 6.61 4.49
C PHE A 119 -2.80 6.63 2.96
N TYR A 120 -3.37 5.62 2.29
CA TYR A 120 -3.49 5.66 0.84
C TYR A 120 -4.53 6.69 0.38
N SER A 121 -5.65 6.88 1.10
CA SER A 121 -6.60 7.96 0.78
C SER A 121 -5.94 9.33 0.86
N LEU A 122 -5.16 9.57 1.91
CA LEU A 122 -4.40 10.81 2.05
C LEU A 122 -3.42 11.00 0.88
N SER A 123 -2.68 9.94 0.53
CA SER A 123 -1.73 9.98 -0.58
C SER A 123 -2.43 10.22 -1.93
N PHE A 124 -3.61 9.63 -2.15
CA PHE A 124 -4.38 9.84 -3.39
C PHE A 124 -4.98 11.25 -3.47
N ILE A 125 -5.43 11.81 -2.34
CA ILE A 125 -5.88 13.21 -2.28
C ILE A 125 -4.73 14.15 -2.67
N ILE A 126 -3.53 13.93 -2.12
CA ILE A 126 -2.35 14.72 -2.47
C ILE A 126 -1.99 14.55 -3.95
N SER A 127 -2.03 13.33 -4.47
CA SER A 127 -1.74 13.04 -5.87
C SER A 127 -2.76 13.68 -6.82
N ALA A 128 -4.04 13.65 -6.47
CA ALA A 128 -5.10 14.29 -7.24
C ALA A 128 -4.95 15.83 -7.22
N ALA A 129 -4.67 16.41 -6.05
CA ALA A 129 -4.45 17.84 -5.91
C ALA A 129 -3.18 18.33 -6.65
N ASN A 130 -2.18 17.45 -6.77
CA ASN A 130 -0.94 17.77 -7.46
C ASN A 130 -1.14 17.99 -8.97
N ILE A 131 -2.17 17.40 -9.59
CA ILE A 131 -2.45 17.55 -11.02
C ILE A 131 -2.73 19.02 -11.40
N PRO A 132 -3.78 19.66 -10.87
CA PRO A 132 -4.02 21.05 -11.18
C PRO A 132 -2.96 21.99 -10.58
N TYR A 133 -2.42 21.68 -9.40
CA TYR A 133 -1.36 22.48 -8.80
C TYR A 133 -0.15 22.57 -9.73
N PHE A 134 0.28 21.46 -10.31
CA PHE A 134 1.42 21.43 -11.22
C PHE A 134 1.16 22.21 -12.52
N SER A 135 -0.06 22.15 -13.06
CA SER A 135 -0.41 22.88 -14.29
C SER A 135 -0.33 24.42 -14.13
N TYR A 136 -0.52 24.91 -12.89
CA TYR A 136 -0.41 26.35 -12.60
C TYR A 136 1.00 26.79 -12.19
N PHE A 137 1.70 25.97 -11.38
CA PHE A 137 2.93 26.39 -10.73
C PHE A 137 4.19 25.72 -11.29
N PHE A 138 4.07 24.73 -12.17
CA PHE A 138 5.17 23.89 -12.68
C PHE A 138 6.05 23.27 -11.57
N LYS A 139 5.44 23.05 -10.41
CA LYS A 139 6.08 22.48 -9.20
C LYS A 139 5.11 21.51 -8.55
N THR A 140 5.68 20.47 -7.95
CA THR A 140 4.91 19.55 -7.08
C THR A 140 4.56 20.25 -5.77
N ILE A 141 3.46 19.82 -5.15
CA ILE A 141 3.05 20.27 -3.82
C ILE A 141 4.20 20.01 -2.84
N ASN A 142 4.60 21.05 -2.12
CA ASN A 142 5.67 21.03 -1.13
C ASN A 142 5.21 21.67 0.19
N SER A 143 6.11 21.85 1.14
CA SER A 143 5.82 22.46 2.45
C SER A 143 5.20 23.85 2.39
N SER A 144 5.32 24.58 1.26
CA SER A 144 4.69 25.90 1.09
C SER A 144 3.16 25.85 1.21
N ILE A 145 2.53 24.68 1.04
CA ILE A 145 1.09 24.50 1.21
C ILE A 145 0.63 24.85 2.64
N TYR A 146 1.52 24.73 3.63
CA TYR A 146 1.18 25.11 5.02
C TYR A 146 0.83 26.58 5.17
N ASN A 147 1.37 27.44 4.32
CA ASN A 147 1.05 28.88 4.32
C ASN A 147 -0.39 29.14 3.82
N TRP A 148 -1.00 28.18 3.16
CA TRP A 148 -2.35 28.31 2.58
C TRP A 148 -3.47 27.86 3.55
N PHE A 149 -3.12 27.20 4.66
CA PHE A 149 -4.11 26.78 5.65
C PHE A 149 -4.90 27.96 6.24
N GLY A 150 -4.31 29.16 6.32
CA GLY A 150 -5.00 30.37 6.73
C GLY A 150 -6.07 30.87 5.73
N TYR A 151 -6.03 30.42 4.47
CA TYR A 151 -6.90 30.84 3.38
C TYR A 151 -7.82 29.73 2.90
N GLY A 152 -8.13 28.77 3.74
CA GLY A 152 -8.85 27.53 3.37
C GLY A 152 -10.20 27.79 2.67
N ALA A 153 -10.99 28.77 3.13
CA ALA A 153 -12.27 29.10 2.50
C ALA A 153 -12.10 29.68 1.08
N THR A 154 -11.11 30.55 0.87
CA THR A 154 -10.79 31.12 -0.43
C THR A 154 -10.29 30.04 -1.39
N THR A 155 -9.40 29.16 -0.91
CA THR A 155 -8.88 28.03 -1.69
C THR A 155 -10.01 27.06 -2.07
N ALA A 156 -10.91 26.73 -1.15
CA ALA A 156 -12.07 25.90 -1.44
C ALA A 156 -12.99 26.53 -2.50
N GLY A 157 -13.24 27.86 -2.43
CA GLY A 157 -14.01 28.60 -3.42
C GLY A 157 -13.37 28.55 -4.82
N MET A 158 -12.04 28.67 -4.91
CA MET A 158 -11.30 28.54 -6.17
C MET A 158 -11.41 27.12 -6.74
N VAL A 159 -11.20 26.10 -5.91
CA VAL A 159 -11.29 24.69 -6.33
C VAL A 159 -12.69 24.35 -6.83
N LEU A 160 -13.74 24.83 -6.18
CA LEU A 160 -15.13 24.56 -6.58
C LEU A 160 -15.58 25.43 -7.76
N GLY A 161 -14.94 26.56 -8.00
CA GLY A 161 -15.27 27.47 -9.11
C GLY A 161 -14.62 27.08 -10.44
N GLU A 162 -13.60 26.24 -10.43
CA GLU A 162 -12.83 25.92 -11.62
C GLU A 162 -13.05 24.48 -12.10
N THR A 163 -13.52 24.33 -13.34
CA THR A 163 -13.86 23.01 -13.92
C THR A 163 -12.66 22.08 -14.10
N SER A 164 -11.44 22.62 -14.22
CA SER A 164 -10.20 21.86 -14.35
C SER A 164 -9.91 20.96 -13.14
N PHE A 165 -10.46 21.29 -11.96
CA PHE A 165 -10.29 20.49 -10.73
C PHE A 165 -11.27 19.31 -10.65
N TYR A 166 -12.38 19.30 -11.38
CA TYR A 166 -13.42 18.27 -11.21
C TYR A 166 -12.94 16.88 -11.60
N PHE A 167 -12.21 16.77 -12.71
CA PHE A 167 -11.68 15.47 -13.15
C PHE A 167 -10.68 14.87 -12.17
N PRO A 168 -9.64 15.57 -11.68
CA PRO A 168 -8.74 15.07 -10.63
C PRO A 168 -9.46 14.69 -9.33
N ILE A 169 -10.45 15.47 -8.88
CA ILE A 169 -11.25 15.17 -7.69
C ILE A 169 -12.03 13.86 -7.88
N PHE A 170 -12.71 13.71 -9.02
CA PHE A 170 -13.46 12.51 -9.35
C PHE A 170 -12.56 11.27 -9.42
N LEU A 171 -11.40 11.39 -10.07
CA LEU A 171 -10.39 10.34 -10.12
C LEU A 171 -9.91 9.95 -8.72
N GLY A 172 -9.65 10.93 -7.85
CA GLY A 172 -9.26 10.72 -6.46
C GLY A 172 -10.33 9.95 -5.68
N LEU A 173 -11.58 10.39 -5.75
CA LEU A 173 -12.70 9.73 -5.06
C LEU A 173 -12.91 8.29 -5.52
N ILE A 174 -12.91 8.04 -6.82
CA ILE A 174 -13.02 6.68 -7.37
C ILE A 174 -11.87 5.81 -6.90
N SER A 175 -10.64 6.30 -6.95
CA SER A 175 -9.46 5.57 -6.52
C SER A 175 -9.55 5.18 -5.05
N ILE A 176 -10.00 6.08 -4.17
CA ILE A 176 -10.21 5.83 -2.75
C ILE A 176 -11.29 4.75 -2.54
N LEU A 177 -12.41 4.83 -3.23
CA LEU A 177 -13.51 3.85 -3.11
C LEU A 177 -13.07 2.47 -3.57
N LEU A 178 -12.39 2.37 -4.72
CA LEU A 178 -11.93 1.10 -5.28
C LEU A 178 -10.84 0.47 -4.42
N LEU A 179 -9.87 1.28 -3.95
CA LEU A 179 -8.84 0.77 -3.04
C LEU A 179 -9.46 0.30 -1.71
N SER A 180 -10.34 1.10 -1.12
CA SER A 180 -11.01 0.75 0.15
C SER A 180 -11.78 -0.55 0.03
N GLY A 181 -12.56 -0.72 -1.04
CA GLY A 181 -13.27 -1.96 -1.34
C GLY A 181 -12.34 -3.16 -1.52
N SER A 182 -11.21 -2.96 -2.21
CA SER A 182 -10.19 -3.99 -2.43
C SER A 182 -9.53 -4.40 -1.11
N VAL A 183 -9.11 -3.43 -0.28
CA VAL A 183 -8.48 -3.67 1.02
C VAL A 183 -9.41 -4.44 1.95
N LEU A 184 -10.68 -4.05 2.05
CA LEU A 184 -11.65 -4.71 2.93
C LEU A 184 -11.94 -6.16 2.48
N ARG A 185 -12.11 -6.40 1.18
CA ARG A 185 -12.32 -7.74 0.62
C ARG A 185 -11.10 -8.64 0.83
N LEU A 186 -9.92 -8.14 0.48
CA LEU A 186 -8.66 -8.87 0.65
C LEU A 186 -8.38 -9.17 2.12
N SER A 187 -8.59 -8.21 3.02
CA SER A 187 -8.41 -8.38 4.46
C SER A 187 -9.30 -9.51 5.01
N SER A 188 -10.58 -9.53 4.64
CA SER A 188 -11.49 -10.61 5.05
C SER A 188 -11.06 -11.96 4.49
N TYR A 189 -10.74 -12.03 3.20
CA TYR A 189 -10.32 -13.26 2.54
C TYR A 189 -9.04 -13.84 3.17
N PHE A 190 -7.99 -13.02 3.31
CA PHE A 190 -6.72 -13.47 3.87
C PHE A 190 -6.81 -13.79 5.37
N TYR A 191 -7.64 -13.06 6.13
CA TYR A 191 -7.92 -13.43 7.52
C TYR A 191 -8.45 -14.86 7.63
N HIS A 192 -9.47 -15.23 6.85
CA HIS A 192 -10.02 -16.57 6.85
C HIS A 192 -8.99 -17.62 6.40
N LEU A 193 -8.21 -17.31 5.38
CA LEU A 193 -7.19 -18.21 4.83
C LEU A 193 -6.07 -18.47 5.84
N ILE A 194 -5.56 -17.44 6.52
CA ILE A 194 -4.51 -17.55 7.53
C ILE A 194 -5.03 -18.27 8.77
N ASN A 195 -6.25 -17.95 9.23
CA ASN A 195 -6.82 -18.58 10.40
C ASN A 195 -7.07 -20.08 10.20
N SER A 196 -7.44 -20.52 8.99
CA SER A 196 -7.57 -21.94 8.65
C SER A 196 -6.27 -22.72 8.76
N LYS A 197 -5.11 -22.04 8.71
CA LYS A 197 -3.77 -22.61 8.81
C LYS A 197 -3.14 -22.44 10.20
N SER A 198 -3.89 -21.97 11.19
CA SER A 198 -3.40 -21.74 12.55
C SER A 198 -2.79 -23.02 13.15
N THR A 199 -1.69 -22.81 13.91
CA THR A 199 -0.93 -23.88 14.55
C THR A 199 -0.94 -23.72 16.07
N SER A 200 -0.86 -24.83 16.81
CA SER A 200 -0.79 -24.86 18.28
C SER A 200 0.65 -24.74 18.84
N ILE A 201 1.60 -24.23 18.06
CA ILE A 201 3.00 -24.10 18.49
C ILE A 201 3.17 -22.95 19.45
N SER A 202 4.00 -23.13 20.48
CA SER A 202 4.35 -22.06 21.43
C SER A 202 5.11 -20.90 20.76
N PRO A 203 5.01 -19.66 21.24
CA PRO A 203 5.70 -18.50 20.66
C PRO A 203 7.21 -18.65 20.60
N ILE A 204 7.83 -19.24 21.63
CA ILE A 204 9.29 -19.44 21.71
C ILE A 204 9.76 -20.37 20.59
N ASN A 205 9.08 -21.50 20.38
CA ASN A 205 9.44 -22.46 19.33
C ASN A 205 9.27 -21.85 17.92
N ARG A 206 8.34 -20.91 17.75
CA ARG A 206 8.16 -20.16 16.50
C ARG A 206 9.34 -19.24 16.21
N LEU A 207 9.81 -18.54 17.24
CA LEU A 207 10.96 -17.65 17.13
C LEU A 207 12.23 -18.42 16.73
N CYS A 208 12.44 -19.62 17.31
CA CYS A 208 13.53 -20.50 16.91
C CYS A 208 13.42 -20.95 15.44
N ILE A 209 12.22 -21.29 14.96
CA ILE A 209 11.98 -21.68 13.57
C ILE A 209 12.32 -20.54 12.60
N PHE A 210 11.98 -19.31 12.93
CA PHE A 210 12.30 -18.14 12.09
C PHE A 210 13.78 -17.75 12.13
N ALA A 211 14.50 -18.08 13.22
CA ALA A 211 15.94 -17.80 13.35
C ALA A 211 16.82 -18.84 12.63
N THR A 212 16.31 -20.04 12.38
CA THR A 212 17.06 -21.16 11.76
C THR A 212 16.72 -21.41 10.28
N GLY A 213 15.73 -20.75 9.73
CA GLY A 213 15.31 -20.84 8.32
C GLY A 213 15.72 -19.65 7.51
#